data_746cc6af8954b299723ab63318d256ca
#
_entry.id   746cc6af8954b299723ab63318d256ca
#
_cell.length_a   1.000
_cell.length_b   1.000
_cell.length_c   1.000
_cell.angle_alpha   90.00
_cell.angle_beta   90.00
_cell.angle_gamma   90.00
#
_symmetry.space_group_name_H-M   'P 1'
#
loop_
_entity.id
_entity.type
_entity.pdbx_description
1 polymer ?
#
loop_
_entity_poly.entity_id
_entity_poly.type
_entity_poly.pdbx_seq_one_letter_code
_entity_poly.pdbx_strand_id
1 'polypeptide(L)'
;IGVAEKLECHVGDGLLHRAFSVFVYGPDGRLLLQQRSAAKPLWPMYWSNSCCGHPLPDEDVLAAAERRTQEEFGIACQARFLYKFQYQARYSAGYSENELCHVFASDYDGELAPDPAEIAAWRWIAPDELTKEIERHPERFTPWMKLEWAQIRRYSE
;
A
#
# COMPACT_ATOMS: atom_id res chain seq x y z
N ILE A 1 -9.18 -16.38 16.09
CA ILE A 1 -8.51 -15.17 15.59
C ILE A 1 -7.92 -14.45 16.78
N GLY A 2 -6.60 -14.22 16.74
CA GLY A 2 -5.87 -13.54 17.81
C GLY A 2 -5.43 -12.13 17.41
N VAL A 3 -4.76 -11.47 18.35
CA VAL A 3 -4.11 -10.16 18.16
C VAL A 3 -2.61 -10.36 18.43
N ALA A 4 -1.76 -9.76 17.61
CA ALA A 4 -0.31 -9.77 17.77
C ALA A 4 0.28 -8.40 17.48
N GLU A 5 1.44 -8.12 18.06
CA GLU A 5 2.19 -6.91 17.78
C GLU A 5 2.63 -6.90 16.30
N LYS A 6 2.63 -5.70 15.68
CA LYS A 6 2.94 -5.55 14.26
C LYS A 6 4.26 -6.21 13.86
N LEU A 7 5.31 -6.00 14.64
CA LEU A 7 6.63 -6.55 14.34
C LEU A 7 6.65 -8.09 14.43
N GLU A 8 5.92 -8.65 15.40
CA GLU A 8 5.79 -10.11 15.55
C GLU A 8 5.12 -10.76 14.34
N CYS A 9 4.15 -10.08 13.73
CA CYS A 9 3.49 -10.55 12.52
C CYS A 9 4.44 -10.73 11.34
N HIS A 10 5.60 -10.08 11.36
CA HIS A 10 6.56 -10.09 10.25
C HIS A 10 7.79 -10.97 10.51
N VAL A 11 7.94 -11.56 11.70
CA VAL A 11 9.08 -12.43 12.04
C VAL A 11 9.01 -13.75 11.28
N GLY A 12 10.14 -14.20 10.75
CA GLY A 12 10.24 -15.45 10.00
C GLY A 12 9.37 -15.47 8.74
N ASP A 13 8.51 -16.47 8.60
CA ASP A 13 7.58 -16.59 7.47
C ASP A 13 6.36 -15.66 7.58
N GLY A 14 6.22 -14.97 8.70
CA GLY A 14 5.11 -14.08 9.00
C GLY A 14 3.83 -14.78 9.45
N LEU A 15 3.14 -14.16 10.40
CA LEU A 15 1.79 -14.59 10.77
C LEU A 15 0.78 -14.00 9.78
N LEU A 16 -0.19 -14.81 9.36
CA LEU A 16 -1.27 -14.29 8.53
C LEU A 16 -2.08 -13.24 9.30
N HIS A 17 -2.11 -12.03 8.79
CA HIS A 17 -2.82 -10.90 9.41
C HIS A 17 -3.55 -10.06 8.37
N ARG A 18 -4.48 -9.23 8.85
CA ARG A 18 -5.25 -8.32 8.00
C ARG A 18 -4.39 -7.13 7.58
N ALA A 19 -4.53 -6.75 6.32
CA ALA A 19 -3.88 -5.56 5.77
C ALA A 19 -4.80 -4.87 4.77
N PHE A 20 -4.43 -3.66 4.39
CA PHE A 20 -5.09 -2.93 3.32
C PHE A 20 -4.07 -2.22 2.43
N SER A 21 -4.47 -2.00 1.19
CA SER A 21 -3.80 -1.13 0.23
C SER A 21 -4.80 -0.15 -0.36
N VAL A 22 -4.40 1.10 -0.48
CA VAL A 22 -5.21 2.16 -1.10
C VAL A 22 -4.50 2.69 -2.33
N PHE A 23 -5.25 2.83 -3.42
CA PHE A 23 -4.83 3.46 -4.66
C PHE A 23 -5.61 4.77 -4.83
N VAL A 24 -4.95 5.90 -4.68
CA VAL A 24 -5.55 7.23 -4.82
C VAL A 24 -5.31 7.76 -6.22
N TYR A 25 -6.38 8.12 -6.91
CA TYR A 25 -6.35 8.69 -8.25
C TYR A 25 -6.68 10.17 -8.21
N GLY A 26 -5.92 10.97 -8.95
CA GLY A 26 -6.21 12.37 -9.20
C GLY A 26 -7.29 12.56 -10.27
N PRO A 27 -7.79 13.79 -10.46
CA PRO A 27 -8.86 14.10 -11.42
C PRO A 27 -8.45 13.84 -12.88
N ASP A 28 -7.17 13.79 -13.16
CA ASP A 28 -6.59 13.47 -14.49
C ASP A 28 -6.30 11.96 -14.67
N GLY A 29 -6.70 11.11 -13.73
CA GLY A 29 -6.51 9.67 -13.76
C GLY A 29 -5.11 9.19 -13.37
N ARG A 30 -4.20 10.09 -12.99
CA ARG A 30 -2.88 9.70 -12.48
C ARG A 30 -3.00 9.08 -11.09
N LEU A 31 -2.16 8.10 -10.81
CA LEU A 31 -2.05 7.43 -9.53
C LEU A 31 -1.03 8.12 -8.63
N LEU A 32 -1.36 8.29 -7.36
CA LEU A 32 -0.44 8.76 -6.33
C LEU A 32 0.43 7.60 -5.84
N LEU A 33 1.74 7.72 -6.03
CA LEU A 33 2.73 6.79 -5.46
C LEU A 33 3.42 7.41 -4.25
N GLN A 34 3.82 6.56 -3.29
CA GLN A 34 4.72 6.95 -2.23
C GLN A 34 6.02 6.15 -2.28
N GLN A 35 7.12 6.80 -1.94
CA GLN A 35 8.36 6.12 -1.59
C GLN A 35 8.41 5.97 -0.07
N ARG A 36 8.52 4.72 0.39
CA ARG A 36 8.55 4.39 1.81
C ARG A 36 9.75 5.05 2.49
N SER A 37 9.56 5.59 3.69
CA SER A 37 10.65 6.23 4.42
C SER A 37 11.80 5.25 4.72
N ALA A 38 13.00 5.79 4.93
CA ALA A 38 14.17 5.00 5.31
C ALA A 38 14.03 4.34 6.70
N ALA A 39 13.12 4.83 7.53
CA ALA A 39 12.83 4.29 8.87
C ALA A 39 11.92 3.05 8.85
N LYS A 40 11.34 2.69 7.71
CA LYS A 40 10.51 1.48 7.60
C LYS A 40 11.37 0.22 7.81
N PRO A 41 10.94 -0.72 8.69
CA PRO A 41 11.70 -1.94 8.95
C PRO A 41 11.72 -2.91 7.77
N LEU A 42 10.70 -2.87 6.92
CA LEU A 42 10.54 -3.74 5.75
C LEU A 42 10.38 -2.88 4.49
N TRP A 43 11.13 -3.22 3.45
CA TRP A 43 11.17 -2.49 2.17
C TRP A 43 11.32 -0.97 2.32
N PRO A 44 12.33 -0.47 3.08
CA PRO A 44 12.59 0.97 3.14
C PRO A 44 13.01 1.51 1.77
N MET A 45 12.62 2.73 1.45
CA MET A 45 12.94 3.45 0.21
C MET A 45 12.36 2.83 -1.08
N TYR A 46 11.55 1.79 -0.98
CA TYR A 46 10.81 1.24 -2.13
C TYR A 46 9.62 2.12 -2.48
N TRP A 47 9.31 2.19 -3.76
CA TRP A 47 8.06 2.78 -4.25
C TRP A 47 6.90 1.81 -4.04
N SER A 48 5.77 2.36 -3.68
CA SER A 48 4.55 1.62 -3.39
C SER A 48 3.31 2.41 -3.82
N ASN A 49 2.14 1.77 -3.69
CA ASN A 49 0.84 2.41 -3.84
C ASN A 49 0.66 3.56 -2.84
N SER A 50 -0.46 4.26 -2.91
CA SER A 50 -0.67 5.51 -2.17
C SER A 50 -0.57 5.34 -0.66
N CYS A 51 -1.23 4.31 -0.11
CA CYS A 51 -1.17 3.99 1.31
C CYS A 51 -1.34 2.48 1.53
N CYS A 52 -0.63 1.94 2.49
CA CYS A 52 -0.82 0.56 2.95
C CYS A 52 -0.57 0.48 4.46
N GLY A 53 -1.23 -0.44 5.11
CA GLY A 53 -1.11 -0.61 6.55
C GLY A 53 -1.98 -1.75 7.08
N HIS A 54 -2.17 -1.72 8.38
CA HIS A 54 -2.87 -2.77 9.11
C HIS A 54 -3.97 -2.15 9.97
N PRO A 55 -5.18 -2.74 10.02
CA PRO A 55 -6.20 -2.30 10.95
C PRO A 55 -5.77 -2.58 12.39
N LEU A 56 -6.21 -1.73 13.28
CA LEU A 56 -6.10 -1.98 14.72
C LEU A 56 -7.01 -3.16 15.13
N PRO A 57 -6.78 -3.77 16.31
CA PRO A 57 -7.72 -4.75 16.85
C PRO A 57 -9.16 -4.18 16.85
N ASP A 58 -10.10 -4.98 16.38
CA ASP A 58 -11.53 -4.65 16.27
C ASP A 58 -11.88 -3.46 15.33
N GLU A 59 -10.88 -2.91 14.65
CA GLU A 59 -11.11 -1.85 13.65
C GLU A 59 -11.58 -2.45 12.32
N ASP A 60 -12.58 -1.82 11.72
CA ASP A 60 -13.00 -2.14 10.36
C ASP A 60 -11.90 -1.78 9.34
N VAL A 61 -11.66 -2.66 8.37
CA VAL A 61 -10.56 -2.49 7.39
C VAL A 61 -10.74 -1.24 6.54
N LEU A 62 -11.97 -0.91 6.14
CA LEU A 62 -12.27 0.32 5.38
C LEU A 62 -11.95 1.56 6.23
N ALA A 63 -12.39 1.57 7.48
CA ALA A 63 -12.12 2.68 8.39
C ALA A 63 -10.61 2.86 8.63
N ALA A 64 -9.87 1.75 8.78
CA ALA A 64 -8.41 1.76 8.90
C ALA A 64 -7.74 2.34 7.66
N ALA A 65 -8.19 1.95 6.47
CA ALA A 65 -7.64 2.44 5.20
C ALA A 65 -7.83 3.97 5.08
N GLU A 66 -9.02 4.47 5.38
CA GLU A 66 -9.31 5.91 5.34
C GLU A 66 -8.53 6.69 6.41
N ARG A 67 -8.48 6.18 7.63
CA ARG A 67 -7.71 6.77 8.73
C ARG A 67 -6.23 6.90 8.38
N ARG A 68 -5.59 5.84 7.92
CA ARG A 68 -4.15 5.85 7.59
C ARG A 68 -3.84 6.74 6.39
N THR A 69 -4.72 6.79 5.41
CA THR A 69 -4.55 7.70 4.26
C THR A 69 -4.61 9.16 4.70
N GLN A 70 -5.48 9.48 5.66
CA GLN A 70 -5.51 10.80 6.29
C GLN A 70 -4.23 11.09 7.09
N GLU A 71 -3.74 10.13 7.86
CA GLU A 71 -2.53 10.30 8.67
C GLU A 71 -1.27 10.45 7.80
N GLU A 72 -1.13 9.64 6.73
CA GLU A 72 0.08 9.64 5.90
C GLU A 72 0.14 10.75 4.88
N PHE A 73 -0.99 11.13 4.26
CA PHE A 73 -1.05 12.14 3.18
C PHE A 73 -1.94 13.35 3.46
N GLY A 74 -2.67 13.37 4.57
CA GLY A 74 -3.65 14.42 4.83
C GLY A 74 -4.91 14.32 3.94
N ILE A 75 -5.16 13.17 3.33
CA ILE A 75 -6.28 12.94 2.42
C ILE A 75 -7.50 12.45 3.19
N ALA A 76 -8.57 13.23 3.22
CA ALA A 76 -9.89 12.79 3.67
C ALA A 76 -10.57 12.04 2.50
N CYS A 77 -10.28 10.76 2.35
CA CYS A 77 -10.81 9.99 1.24
C CYS A 77 -12.07 9.21 1.61
N GLN A 78 -12.85 8.89 0.58
CA GLN A 78 -13.90 7.87 0.63
C GLN A 78 -13.41 6.69 -0.21
N ALA A 79 -12.92 5.67 0.47
CA ALA A 79 -12.35 4.51 -0.21
C ALA A 79 -13.46 3.54 -0.65
N ARG A 80 -13.33 3.01 -1.86
CA ARG A 80 -14.20 1.97 -2.40
C ARG A 80 -13.45 0.66 -2.49
N PHE A 81 -14.06 -0.42 -2.02
CA PHE A 81 -13.50 -1.76 -2.07
C PHE A 81 -13.38 -2.25 -3.52
N LEU A 82 -12.23 -2.81 -3.88
CA LEU A 82 -11.99 -3.43 -5.17
C LEU A 82 -12.00 -4.96 -5.07
N TYR A 83 -11.08 -5.52 -4.30
CA TYR A 83 -10.95 -6.96 -4.07
C TYR A 83 -10.07 -7.23 -2.86
N LYS A 84 -9.98 -8.49 -2.45
CA LYS A 84 -9.03 -8.97 -1.43
C LYS A 84 -8.26 -10.17 -1.95
N PHE A 85 -7.03 -10.33 -1.48
CA PHE A 85 -6.19 -11.45 -1.81
C PHE A 85 -5.22 -11.75 -0.67
N GLN A 86 -4.73 -12.98 -0.63
CA GLN A 86 -3.67 -13.36 0.28
C GLN A 86 -2.35 -13.44 -0.47
N TYR A 87 -1.29 -12.88 0.13
CA TYR A 87 0.06 -13.00 -0.41
C TYR A 87 1.07 -13.20 0.71
N GLN A 88 2.22 -13.78 0.35
CA GLN A 88 3.37 -13.93 1.21
C GLN A 88 4.62 -13.48 0.44
N ALA A 89 5.45 -12.65 1.06
CA ALA A 89 6.67 -12.15 0.47
C ALA A 89 7.78 -12.07 1.52
N ARG A 90 8.92 -12.67 1.22
CA ARG A 90 10.09 -12.63 2.10
C ARG A 90 10.91 -11.37 1.80
N TYR A 91 11.17 -10.60 2.86
CA TYR A 91 12.07 -9.44 2.79
C TYR A 91 13.52 -9.86 3.08
N SER A 92 13.72 -10.64 4.14
CA SER A 92 15.03 -11.14 4.58
C SER A 92 14.88 -12.51 5.24
N ALA A 93 16.00 -13.11 5.68
CA ALA A 93 15.97 -14.39 6.40
C ALA A 93 15.12 -14.34 7.69
N GLY A 94 14.98 -13.15 8.31
CA GLY A 94 14.26 -12.98 9.56
C GLY A 94 12.88 -12.34 9.46
N TYR A 95 12.48 -11.79 8.28
CA TYR A 95 11.24 -11.02 8.15
C TYR A 95 10.52 -11.28 6.84
N SER A 96 9.19 -11.34 6.91
CA SER A 96 8.30 -11.56 5.77
C SER A 96 6.98 -10.82 5.94
N GLU A 97 6.27 -10.65 4.81
CA GLU A 97 4.84 -10.31 4.78
C GLU A 97 4.02 -11.57 4.57
N ASN A 98 2.94 -11.74 5.31
CA ASN A 98 1.92 -12.76 5.11
C ASN A 98 0.56 -12.16 5.44
N GLU A 99 -0.14 -11.70 4.41
CA GLU A 99 -1.29 -10.81 4.57
C GLU A 99 -2.52 -11.28 3.81
N LEU A 100 -3.68 -11.12 4.45
CA LEU A 100 -4.96 -11.00 3.76
C LEU A 100 -5.20 -9.51 3.51
N CYS A 101 -4.89 -9.07 2.31
CA CYS A 101 -4.92 -7.66 1.93
C CYS A 101 -6.24 -7.29 1.25
N HIS A 102 -6.88 -6.26 1.77
CA HIS A 102 -8.06 -5.62 1.16
C HIS A 102 -7.58 -4.44 0.33
N VAL A 103 -7.93 -4.43 -0.94
CA VAL A 103 -7.51 -3.39 -1.89
C VAL A 103 -8.65 -2.43 -2.14
N PHE A 104 -8.35 -1.14 -1.97
CA PHE A 104 -9.29 -0.03 -2.13
C PHE A 104 -8.79 0.97 -3.15
N ALA A 105 -9.70 1.70 -3.75
CA ALA A 105 -9.41 2.88 -4.56
C ALA A 105 -10.15 4.09 -4.02
N SER A 106 -9.59 5.27 -4.23
CA SER A 106 -10.22 6.54 -3.91
C SER A 106 -9.85 7.58 -4.96
N ASP A 107 -10.74 8.52 -5.21
CA ASP A 107 -10.47 9.69 -6.02
C ASP A 107 -10.23 10.89 -5.10
N TYR A 108 -9.26 11.72 -5.44
CA TYR A 108 -8.90 12.88 -4.64
C TYR A 108 -8.44 14.04 -5.51
N ASP A 109 -8.97 15.21 -5.22
CA ASP A 109 -8.64 16.47 -5.87
C ASP A 109 -8.43 17.54 -4.80
N GLY A 110 -7.25 17.54 -4.21
CA GLY A 110 -6.88 18.49 -3.15
C GLY A 110 -5.39 18.52 -2.89
N GLU A 111 -5.01 19.28 -1.90
CA GLU A 111 -3.61 19.38 -1.48
C GLU A 111 -3.19 18.16 -0.68
N LEU A 112 -1.92 17.80 -0.82
CA LEU A 112 -1.29 16.72 -0.08
C LEU A 112 -0.49 17.27 1.11
N ALA A 113 -0.56 16.57 2.22
CA ALA A 113 0.24 16.86 3.41
C ALA A 113 0.96 15.57 3.85
N PRO A 114 2.00 15.15 3.11
CA PRO A 114 2.70 13.90 3.41
C PRO A 114 3.45 13.96 4.73
N ASP A 115 3.33 12.90 5.53
CA ASP A 115 4.08 12.73 6.77
C ASP A 115 5.50 12.23 6.43
N PRO A 116 6.57 13.01 6.71
CA PRO A 116 7.93 12.62 6.39
C PRO A 116 8.44 11.43 7.20
N ALA A 117 7.81 11.10 8.33
CA ALA A 117 8.12 9.90 9.10
C ALA A 117 7.73 8.61 8.35
N GLU A 118 6.73 8.68 7.50
CA GLU A 118 6.19 7.55 6.74
C GLU A 118 6.65 7.56 5.28
N ILE A 119 6.82 8.75 4.68
CA ILE A 119 6.97 8.96 3.23
C ILE A 119 8.24 9.77 2.96
N ALA A 120 9.20 9.16 2.23
CA ALA A 120 10.42 9.83 1.81
C ALA A 120 10.18 10.74 0.59
N ALA A 121 9.33 10.32 -0.34
CA ALA A 121 8.95 11.06 -1.53
C ALA A 121 7.59 10.58 -2.05
N TRP A 122 6.97 11.37 -2.91
CA TRP A 122 5.71 11.00 -3.56
C TRP A 122 5.65 11.59 -4.96
N ARG A 123 4.84 11.01 -5.83
CA ARG A 123 4.59 11.52 -7.18
C ARG A 123 3.27 11.03 -7.74
N TRP A 124 2.73 11.78 -8.68
CA TRP A 124 1.63 11.36 -9.54
C TRP A 124 2.19 10.74 -10.82
N ILE A 125 1.66 9.60 -11.23
CA ILE A 125 2.11 8.88 -12.41
C ILE A 125 0.93 8.39 -13.25
N ALA A 126 1.04 8.49 -14.58
CA ALA A 126 0.05 7.93 -15.47
C ALA A 126 0.07 6.39 -15.40
N PRO A 127 -1.10 5.71 -15.46
CA PRO A 127 -1.18 4.26 -15.37
C PRO A 127 -0.27 3.50 -16.35
N ASP A 128 -0.21 3.91 -17.59
CA ASP A 128 0.64 3.25 -18.59
C ASP A 128 2.14 3.47 -18.34
N GLU A 129 2.51 4.61 -17.81
CA GLU A 129 3.90 4.88 -17.41
C GLU A 129 4.30 4.02 -16.21
N LEU A 130 3.42 3.89 -15.22
CA LEU A 130 3.65 3.02 -14.07
C LEU A 130 3.86 1.57 -14.50
N THR A 131 3.04 1.05 -15.39
CA THR A 131 3.20 -0.30 -15.93
C THR A 131 4.58 -0.49 -16.55
N LYS A 132 5.01 0.45 -17.40
CA LYS A 132 6.33 0.41 -18.03
C LYS A 132 7.49 0.52 -17.03
N GLU A 133 7.35 1.34 -15.99
CA GLU A 133 8.38 1.46 -14.95
C GLU A 133 8.50 0.17 -14.14
N ILE A 134 7.40 -0.46 -13.76
CA ILE A 134 7.41 -1.74 -13.05
C ILE A 134 8.06 -2.83 -13.90
N GLU A 135 7.78 -2.88 -15.20
CA GLU A 135 8.40 -3.82 -16.12
C GLU A 135 9.91 -3.63 -16.25
N ARG A 136 10.37 -2.36 -16.31
CA ARG A 136 11.79 -2.03 -16.47
C ARG A 136 12.60 -2.13 -15.18
N HIS A 137 11.98 -1.79 -14.06
CA HIS A 137 12.62 -1.66 -12.76
C HIS A 137 11.79 -2.28 -11.63
N PRO A 138 11.44 -3.58 -11.73
CA PRO A 138 10.59 -4.23 -10.72
C PRO A 138 11.20 -4.19 -9.31
N GLU A 139 12.52 -4.10 -9.20
CA GLU A 139 13.27 -4.03 -7.94
C GLU A 139 13.03 -2.74 -7.14
N ARG A 140 12.42 -1.72 -7.75
CA ARG A 140 12.12 -0.44 -7.09
C ARG A 140 10.78 -0.42 -6.37
N PHE A 141 9.94 -1.43 -6.63
CA PHE A 141 8.56 -1.48 -6.16
C PHE A 141 8.34 -2.59 -5.15
N THR A 142 7.47 -2.32 -4.17
CA THR A 142 7.10 -3.33 -3.17
C THR A 142 6.42 -4.54 -3.82
N PRO A 143 6.59 -5.76 -3.26
CA PRO A 143 5.99 -6.97 -3.82
C PRO A 143 4.47 -6.90 -3.95
N TRP A 144 3.79 -6.41 -2.90
CA TRP A 144 2.32 -6.32 -2.91
C TRP A 144 1.80 -5.36 -3.96
N MET A 145 2.44 -4.20 -4.12
CA MET A 145 2.04 -3.21 -5.11
C MET A 145 2.13 -3.75 -6.54
N LYS A 146 3.17 -4.51 -6.86
CA LYS A 146 3.31 -5.15 -8.19
C LYS A 146 2.18 -6.15 -8.48
N LEU A 147 1.83 -6.98 -7.50
CA LEU A 147 0.73 -7.94 -7.62
C LEU A 147 -0.62 -7.24 -7.76
N GLU A 148 -0.85 -6.24 -6.93
CA GLU A 148 -2.09 -5.45 -6.92
C GLU A 148 -2.28 -4.67 -8.22
N TRP A 149 -1.22 -4.01 -8.70
CA TRP A 149 -1.27 -3.26 -9.95
C TRP A 149 -1.58 -4.14 -11.15
N ALA A 150 -0.94 -5.31 -11.24
CA ALA A 150 -1.23 -6.27 -12.29
C ALA A 150 -2.71 -6.70 -12.30
N GLN A 151 -3.30 -6.89 -11.12
CA GLN A 151 -4.71 -7.25 -10.98
C GLN A 151 -5.65 -6.09 -11.37
N ILE A 152 -5.34 -4.88 -10.92
CA ILE A 152 -6.12 -3.67 -11.25
C ILE A 152 -6.14 -3.47 -12.77
N ARG A 153 -5.00 -3.62 -13.44
CA ARG A 153 -4.90 -3.45 -14.90
C ARG A 153 -5.74 -4.46 -15.67
N ARG A 154 -5.82 -5.69 -15.20
CA ARG A 154 -6.66 -6.74 -15.84
C ARG A 154 -8.15 -6.39 -15.83
N TYR A 155 -8.63 -5.72 -14.78
CA TYR A 155 -10.03 -5.31 -14.71
C TYR A 155 -10.34 -4.01 -15.46
N SER A 156 -9.30 -3.28 -15.88
CA SER A 156 -9.44 -2.00 -16.61
C SER A 156 -9.39 -2.19 -18.13
N GLU A 157 -9.06 -3.39 -18.61
CA GLU A 157 -9.07 -3.80 -20.01
C GLU A 157 -10.43 -4.43 -20.36
#